data_04226f4300a78d7356252cda21d55749
#
_entry.id   04226f4300a78d7356252cda21d55749
#
_cell.length_a   1.000
_cell.length_b   1.000
_cell.length_c   1.000
_cell.angle_alpha   90.00
_cell.angle_beta   90.00
_cell.angle_gamma   90.00
#
_symmetry.space_group_name_H-M   'P 1'
#
loop_
_entity.id
_entity.type
_entity.pdbx_description
1 polymer ?
#
loop_
_entity_poly.entity_id
_entity_poly.type
_entity_poly.pdbx_seq_one_letter_code
_entity_poly.pdbx_strand_id
1 'polypeptide(L)'
;MKVGIVALHWPPDFGGAEKYNSNVVEALNNNDVEAWGITPRRSVEGMDNGTEYVHRLGKGLETNLEDSRGMKKFLNEAKLHIGQNGYSHILVSNCRKLGYPYQAFISDLQEMGIKVGTLHFDLDKIIRLNLEQMMKDEGDWDVVAKKMEKYIKGCFNYDSPLIRDDALGYWAIDSPLYFQPDFVVSCSEWSNRFIDYKQRTPSFVLHPGLTKRPLNKEKLEKVDITMINPMYHKGRSYMADIVNDYNNKWTYRILLGGYGGQKEEFLSMIADSWAVRDGRVEVIDYVERMEDVWDATKLFIFPSRFEGYGMAAVEPMMHGVPVMVQDYPSIREAVGDAAIIMPYGEDSKEWVETIEELFFDDEEYADFKEKGYKRVSQLLDREHEEISQFIEFMEKLT
;
A
#
# COMPACT_ATOMS: atom_id res chain seq x y z
N MET A 1 19.82 6.39 -18.78
CA MET A 1 18.37 6.57 -18.60
C MET A 1 18.13 7.54 -17.45
N LYS A 2 17.14 8.44 -17.55
CA LYS A 2 16.72 9.32 -16.45
C LYS A 2 15.23 9.15 -16.19
N VAL A 3 14.87 8.83 -14.96
CA VAL A 3 13.51 8.44 -14.56
C VAL A 3 12.94 9.47 -13.60
N GLY A 4 11.68 9.85 -13.76
CA GLY A 4 10.95 10.69 -12.80
C GLY A 4 9.72 9.98 -12.27
N ILE A 5 9.44 10.12 -10.97
CA ILE A 5 8.17 9.67 -10.37
C ILE A 5 7.36 10.90 -9.97
N VAL A 6 6.28 11.16 -10.70
CA VAL A 6 5.35 12.26 -10.41
C VAL A 6 4.31 11.77 -9.40
N ALA A 7 4.29 12.36 -8.22
CA ALA A 7 3.40 11.99 -7.13
C ALA A 7 2.88 13.22 -6.38
N LEU A 8 1.64 13.17 -5.88
CA LEU A 8 1.03 14.26 -5.11
C LEU A 8 1.56 14.35 -3.68
N HIS A 9 2.00 13.23 -3.16
CA HIS A 9 2.53 13.06 -1.83
C HIS A 9 3.89 12.40 -1.90
N TRP A 10 4.79 12.81 -1.02
CA TRP A 10 6.14 12.29 -0.90
C TRP A 10 6.57 12.32 0.57
N PRO A 11 7.47 11.45 1.03
CA PRO A 11 7.98 11.57 2.40
C PRO A 11 8.44 13.01 2.73
N PRO A 12 8.16 13.51 3.93
CA PRO A 12 7.71 12.80 5.13
C PRO A 12 6.19 12.56 5.25
N ASP A 13 5.39 12.74 4.20
CA ASP A 13 3.98 12.33 4.24
C ASP A 13 3.88 10.82 4.56
N PHE A 14 2.88 10.46 5.38
CA PHE A 14 2.74 9.11 5.89
C PHE A 14 1.82 8.28 5.00
N GLY A 15 2.38 7.23 4.38
CA GLY A 15 1.60 6.25 3.62
C GLY A 15 2.49 5.23 2.93
N GLY A 16 1.93 4.06 2.63
CA GLY A 16 2.65 2.99 1.94
C GLY A 16 3.07 3.38 0.51
N ALA A 17 2.24 4.17 -0.18
CA ALA A 17 2.52 4.63 -1.53
C ALA A 17 3.67 5.64 -1.58
N GLU A 18 3.73 6.57 -0.62
CA GLU A 18 4.80 7.55 -0.51
C GLU A 18 6.14 6.87 -0.23
N LYS A 19 6.15 5.91 0.69
CA LYS A 19 7.32 5.10 1.01
C LYS A 19 7.76 4.27 -0.19
N TYR A 20 6.83 3.65 -0.90
CA TYR A 20 7.12 2.89 -2.11
C TYR A 20 7.80 3.76 -3.17
N ASN A 21 7.23 4.94 -3.49
CA ASN A 21 7.79 5.85 -4.48
C ASN A 21 9.24 6.25 -4.13
N SER A 22 9.49 6.57 -2.86
CA SER A 22 10.83 6.93 -2.38
C SER A 22 11.81 5.77 -2.49
N ASN A 23 11.39 4.56 -2.11
CA ASN A 23 12.23 3.36 -2.18
C ASN A 23 12.60 3.03 -3.64
N VAL A 24 11.66 3.16 -4.58
CA VAL A 24 11.94 2.93 -6.01
C VAL A 24 12.96 3.94 -6.55
N VAL A 25 12.83 5.23 -6.19
CA VAL A 25 13.82 6.24 -6.59
C VAL A 25 15.20 5.93 -6.02
N GLU A 26 15.28 5.57 -4.75
CA GLU A 26 16.53 5.19 -4.09
C GLU A 26 17.14 3.94 -4.74
N ALA A 27 16.34 2.90 -4.97
CA ALA A 27 16.79 1.67 -5.59
C ALA A 27 17.32 1.88 -7.02
N LEU A 28 16.66 2.72 -7.82
CA LEU A 28 17.14 3.07 -9.16
C LEU A 28 18.48 3.82 -9.10
N ASN A 29 18.62 4.80 -8.20
CA ASN A 29 19.90 5.53 -8.03
C ASN A 29 21.02 4.62 -7.55
N ASN A 30 20.74 3.65 -6.68
CA ASN A 30 21.70 2.65 -6.23
C ASN A 30 22.15 1.66 -7.34
N ASN A 31 21.44 1.65 -8.48
CA ASN A 31 21.74 0.86 -9.66
C ASN A 31 22.11 1.73 -10.89
N ASP A 32 22.77 2.87 -10.67
CA ASP A 32 23.30 3.79 -11.68
C ASP A 32 22.24 4.38 -12.64
N VAL A 33 20.97 4.39 -12.25
CA VAL A 33 19.90 5.06 -12.98
C VAL A 33 19.55 6.37 -12.29
N GLU A 34 19.75 7.49 -12.97
CA GLU A 34 19.37 8.80 -12.45
C GLU A 34 17.86 8.89 -12.25
N ALA A 35 17.39 8.86 -11.00
CA ALA A 35 15.97 8.87 -10.66
C ALA A 35 15.60 9.97 -9.66
N TRP A 36 14.44 10.59 -9.85
CA TRP A 36 13.96 11.71 -9.05
C TRP A 36 12.46 11.63 -8.77
N GLY A 37 12.07 11.97 -7.55
CA GLY A 37 10.69 12.31 -7.21
C GLY A 37 10.32 13.71 -7.71
N ILE A 38 9.12 13.89 -8.20
CA ILE A 38 8.56 15.18 -8.64
C ILE A 38 7.23 15.37 -7.93
N THR A 39 7.17 16.32 -6.99
CA THR A 39 6.03 16.48 -6.09
C THR A 39 5.71 17.97 -5.89
N PRO A 40 4.45 18.34 -5.57
CA PRO A 40 4.14 19.72 -5.22
C PRO A 40 4.80 20.11 -3.90
N ARG A 41 5.27 21.36 -3.83
CA ARG A 41 5.77 21.93 -2.59
C ARG A 41 4.60 22.22 -1.66
N ARG A 42 4.58 21.61 -0.48
CA ARG A 42 3.64 21.95 0.59
C ARG A 42 4.21 23.04 1.46
N SER A 43 3.36 23.96 1.95
CA SER A 43 3.70 25.03 2.89
C SER A 43 3.79 24.53 4.34
N VAL A 44 4.40 23.39 4.60
CA VAL A 44 4.65 22.94 5.97
C VAL A 44 6.04 23.39 6.36
N GLU A 45 6.12 24.46 7.16
CA GLU A 45 7.36 24.93 7.76
C GLU A 45 8.00 23.77 8.57
N GLY A 46 9.27 23.48 8.30
CA GLY A 46 10.07 22.53 9.06
C GLY A 46 10.19 21.11 8.49
N MET A 47 9.55 20.77 7.38
CA MET A 47 9.61 19.42 6.78
C MET A 47 10.51 19.31 5.55
N ASP A 48 11.48 20.17 5.38
CA ASP A 48 12.49 20.05 4.29
C ASP A 48 13.60 19.00 4.60
N ASN A 49 13.43 18.17 5.60
CA ASN A 49 14.44 17.26 6.06
C ASN A 49 14.46 15.95 5.27
N GLY A 50 15.33 15.90 4.27
CA GLY A 50 16.13 14.70 4.04
C GLY A 50 15.53 13.57 3.20
N THR A 51 14.84 13.85 2.10
CA THR A 51 14.86 12.90 0.98
C THR A 51 15.79 13.46 -0.08
N GLU A 52 16.96 12.86 -0.22
CA GLU A 52 17.77 12.99 -1.43
C GLU A 52 16.89 12.63 -2.62
N TYR A 53 17.17 13.22 -3.77
CA TYR A 53 16.46 12.91 -5.02
C TYR A 53 14.99 13.32 -5.12
N VAL A 54 14.59 14.48 -4.61
CA VAL A 54 13.22 14.99 -4.85
C VAL A 54 13.21 16.45 -5.31
N HIS A 55 12.46 16.74 -6.38
CA HIS A 55 12.14 18.08 -6.84
C HIS A 55 10.77 18.53 -6.33
N ARG A 56 10.74 19.52 -5.46
CA ARG A 56 9.50 20.11 -4.93
C ARG A 56 9.15 21.36 -5.74
N LEU A 57 8.11 21.25 -6.58
CA LEU A 57 7.70 22.29 -7.51
C LEU A 57 6.61 23.18 -6.92
N GLY A 58 6.56 24.45 -7.38
CA GLY A 58 5.50 25.39 -7.04
C GLY A 58 5.69 26.15 -5.74
N LYS A 59 6.53 27.21 -5.72
CA LYS A 59 6.51 28.20 -4.64
C LYS A 59 5.12 28.84 -4.54
N GLY A 60 4.45 28.71 -3.38
CA GLY A 60 3.15 29.34 -3.11
C GLY A 60 1.95 28.55 -3.67
N LEU A 61 2.09 27.25 -3.96
CA LEU A 61 0.97 26.34 -4.07
C LEU A 61 0.47 26.01 -2.66
N GLU A 62 -0.08 26.98 -1.96
CA GLU A 62 -1.04 26.77 -0.85
C GLU A 62 -2.33 26.22 -1.43
N THR A 63 -2.23 25.12 -2.15
CA THR A 63 -3.38 24.61 -2.89
C THR A 63 -3.90 23.39 -2.19
N ASN A 64 -5.14 23.46 -1.86
CA ASN A 64 -5.99 22.30 -1.74
C ASN A 64 -5.82 21.49 -3.04
N LEU A 65 -4.96 20.47 -3.01
CA LEU A 65 -4.71 19.58 -4.16
C LEU A 65 -5.96 18.76 -4.55
N GLU A 66 -7.02 18.86 -3.74
CA GLU A 66 -8.36 18.39 -4.05
C GLU A 66 -9.08 19.32 -5.06
N ASP A 67 -8.57 20.56 -5.26
CA ASP A 67 -9.08 21.46 -6.28
C ASP A 67 -8.41 21.18 -7.65
N SER A 68 -9.24 21.00 -8.66
CA SER A 68 -8.81 20.78 -10.05
C SER A 68 -7.85 21.85 -10.60
N ARG A 69 -7.89 23.10 -10.09
CA ARG A 69 -7.01 24.19 -10.50
C ARG A 69 -5.60 24.02 -9.96
N GLY A 70 -5.46 23.68 -8.69
CA GLY A 70 -4.16 23.43 -8.05
C GLY A 70 -3.44 22.28 -8.71
N MET A 71 -4.17 21.23 -9.00
CA MET A 71 -3.66 20.08 -9.71
C MET A 71 -3.16 20.41 -11.12
N LYS A 72 -3.97 21.08 -11.93
CA LYS A 72 -3.57 21.54 -13.28
C LYS A 72 -2.31 22.39 -13.23
N LYS A 73 -2.21 23.29 -12.23
CA LYS A 73 -1.02 24.12 -12.07
C LYS A 73 0.21 23.28 -11.78
N PHE A 74 0.13 22.34 -10.84
CA PHE A 74 1.24 21.43 -10.52
C PHE A 74 1.65 20.61 -11.74
N LEU A 75 0.73 19.98 -12.45
CA LEU A 75 1.03 19.17 -13.62
C LEU A 75 1.67 19.98 -14.75
N ASN A 76 1.25 21.24 -14.95
CA ASN A 76 1.89 22.13 -15.93
C ASN A 76 3.35 22.48 -15.52
N GLU A 77 3.60 22.76 -14.24
CA GLU A 77 4.96 23.00 -13.75
C GLU A 77 5.83 21.74 -13.84
N ALA A 78 5.27 20.58 -13.50
CA ALA A 78 5.94 19.28 -13.65
C ALA A 78 6.31 19.00 -15.12
N LYS A 79 5.39 19.24 -16.05
CA LYS A 79 5.65 19.11 -17.50
C LYS A 79 6.80 19.99 -17.96
N LEU A 80 6.83 21.26 -17.57
CA LEU A 80 7.92 22.19 -17.91
C LEU A 80 9.25 21.72 -17.31
N HIS A 81 9.27 21.32 -16.05
CA HIS A 81 10.45 20.78 -15.40
C HIS A 81 10.98 19.52 -16.10
N ILE A 82 10.10 18.58 -16.42
CA ILE A 82 10.45 17.33 -17.12
C ILE A 82 11.05 17.64 -18.49
N GLY A 83 10.41 18.50 -19.28
CA GLY A 83 10.89 18.87 -20.62
C GLY A 83 12.24 19.59 -20.63
N GLN A 84 12.59 20.28 -19.57
CA GLN A 84 13.86 21.01 -19.43
C GLN A 84 15.01 20.15 -18.89
N ASN A 85 14.73 19.02 -18.28
CA ASN A 85 15.73 18.24 -17.52
C ASN A 85 16.05 16.87 -18.12
N GLY A 86 15.62 16.57 -19.34
CA GLY A 86 16.08 15.41 -20.12
C GLY A 86 15.62 14.05 -19.57
N TYR A 87 14.44 13.99 -18.97
CA TYR A 87 13.83 12.71 -18.56
C TYR A 87 13.47 11.88 -19.79
N SER A 88 13.76 10.57 -19.70
CA SER A 88 13.39 9.58 -20.73
C SER A 88 12.14 8.79 -20.34
N HIS A 89 11.93 8.60 -19.03
CA HIS A 89 10.80 7.86 -18.49
C HIS A 89 10.16 8.62 -17.33
N ILE A 90 8.83 8.62 -17.30
CA ILE A 90 8.04 9.18 -16.19
C ILE A 90 7.07 8.11 -15.69
N LEU A 91 7.07 7.89 -14.39
CA LEU A 91 6.07 7.11 -13.68
C LEU A 91 5.08 8.06 -13.00
N VAL A 92 3.80 7.90 -13.26
CA VAL A 92 2.75 8.71 -12.64
C VAL A 92 2.11 7.88 -11.53
N SER A 93 2.29 8.34 -10.31
CA SER A 93 1.80 7.67 -9.11
C SER A 93 0.44 8.21 -8.70
N ASN A 94 -0.45 7.31 -8.25
CA ASN A 94 -1.75 7.68 -7.65
C ASN A 94 -2.67 8.54 -8.53
N CYS A 95 -2.75 8.26 -9.83
CA CYS A 95 -3.59 9.02 -10.79
C CYS A 95 -5.11 8.90 -10.54
N ARG A 96 -5.55 8.09 -9.57
CA ARG A 96 -6.95 7.66 -9.39
C ARG A 96 -7.98 8.76 -9.18
N LYS A 97 -7.58 9.89 -8.60
CA LYS A 97 -8.58 10.89 -8.15
C LYS A 97 -8.88 11.99 -9.18
N LEU A 98 -8.20 12.03 -10.32
CA LEU A 98 -8.06 13.29 -11.03
C LEU A 98 -8.34 13.26 -12.54
N GLY A 99 -8.70 12.13 -13.09
CA GLY A 99 -9.25 11.98 -14.43
C GLY A 99 -8.53 12.79 -15.54
N TYR A 100 -9.28 13.69 -16.15
CA TYR A 100 -8.87 14.46 -17.32
C TYR A 100 -7.51 15.21 -17.22
N PRO A 101 -7.14 15.87 -16.11
CA PRO A 101 -5.84 16.54 -16.03
C PRO A 101 -4.63 15.63 -16.20
N TYR A 102 -4.71 14.40 -15.68
CA TYR A 102 -3.62 13.42 -15.86
C TYR A 102 -3.57 12.85 -17.27
N GLN A 103 -4.71 12.64 -17.90
CA GLN A 103 -4.74 12.19 -19.29
C GLN A 103 -4.03 13.17 -20.23
N ALA A 104 -4.35 14.48 -20.10
CA ALA A 104 -3.67 15.51 -20.87
C ALA A 104 -2.17 15.57 -20.56
N PHE A 105 -1.80 15.46 -19.29
CA PHE A 105 -0.40 15.44 -18.86
C PHE A 105 0.38 14.26 -19.46
N ILE A 106 -0.19 13.04 -19.42
CA ILE A 106 0.42 11.84 -19.99
C ILE A 106 0.60 12.01 -21.50
N SER A 107 -0.46 12.43 -22.23
CA SER A 107 -0.39 12.67 -23.66
C SER A 107 0.66 13.72 -24.04
N ASP A 108 0.72 14.83 -23.32
CA ASP A 108 1.72 15.87 -23.54
C ASP A 108 3.16 15.37 -23.38
N LEU A 109 3.42 14.51 -22.38
CA LEU A 109 4.75 13.92 -22.18
C LEU A 109 5.10 12.91 -23.28
N GLN A 110 4.13 12.11 -23.73
CA GLN A 110 4.31 11.16 -24.83
C GLN A 110 4.60 11.91 -26.15
N GLU A 111 3.94 13.03 -26.42
CA GLU A 111 4.24 13.91 -27.56
C GLU A 111 5.66 14.49 -27.50
N MET A 112 6.24 14.65 -26.31
CA MET A 112 7.63 15.04 -26.12
C MET A 112 8.63 13.87 -26.29
N GLY A 113 8.14 12.67 -26.63
CA GLY A 113 8.96 11.46 -26.79
C GLY A 113 9.35 10.78 -25.48
N ILE A 114 8.70 11.12 -24.37
CA ILE A 114 8.95 10.54 -23.05
C ILE A 114 8.07 9.31 -22.87
N LYS A 115 8.62 8.21 -22.37
CA LYS A 115 7.86 7.01 -22.03
C LYS A 115 7.15 7.21 -20.69
N VAL A 116 5.85 7.03 -20.68
CA VAL A 116 5.04 7.28 -19.49
C VAL A 116 4.41 6.01 -18.97
N GLY A 117 4.74 5.64 -17.74
CA GLY A 117 4.13 4.56 -17.01
C GLY A 117 3.19 5.05 -15.91
N THR A 118 2.29 4.19 -15.47
CA THR A 118 1.44 4.43 -14.29
C THR A 118 1.77 3.46 -13.17
N LEU A 119 1.83 3.95 -11.92
CA LEU A 119 2.05 3.14 -10.71
C LEU A 119 0.72 2.86 -10.01
N HIS A 120 0.47 1.59 -9.72
CA HIS A 120 -0.74 1.12 -9.05
C HIS A 120 -0.42 0.40 -7.74
N PHE A 121 -0.95 0.93 -6.63
CA PHE A 121 -0.69 0.43 -5.27
C PHE A 121 -1.85 -0.36 -4.68
N ASP A 122 -3.05 -0.28 -5.26
CA ASP A 122 -4.23 -0.93 -4.74
C ASP A 122 -5.28 -1.06 -5.85
N LEU A 123 -6.24 -1.95 -5.62
CA LEU A 123 -7.41 -2.11 -6.48
C LEU A 123 -8.45 -1.04 -6.18
N ASP A 124 -9.19 -0.66 -7.19
CA ASP A 124 -10.32 0.27 -7.05
C ASP A 124 -11.40 -0.26 -6.08
N LYS A 125 -12.13 0.67 -5.44
CA LYS A 125 -13.16 0.35 -4.46
C LYS A 125 -14.24 -0.58 -5.04
N ILE A 126 -14.63 -0.39 -6.29
CA ILE A 126 -15.68 -1.20 -6.93
C ILE A 126 -15.19 -2.64 -7.14
N ILE A 127 -13.93 -2.82 -7.59
CA ILE A 127 -13.35 -4.17 -7.68
C ILE A 127 -13.34 -4.81 -6.31
N ARG A 128 -12.83 -4.11 -5.31
CA ARG A 128 -12.72 -4.65 -3.95
C ARG A 128 -14.08 -5.13 -3.42
N LEU A 129 -15.14 -4.34 -3.60
CA LEU A 129 -16.48 -4.73 -3.16
C LEU A 129 -17.03 -5.93 -3.92
N ASN A 130 -16.78 -6.00 -5.23
CA ASN A 130 -17.19 -7.16 -6.03
C ASN A 130 -16.39 -8.42 -5.67
N LEU A 131 -15.08 -8.29 -5.45
CA LEU A 131 -14.24 -9.40 -4.97
C LEU A 131 -14.71 -9.91 -3.61
N GLU A 132 -15.05 -9.01 -2.67
CA GLU A 132 -15.56 -9.39 -1.35
C GLU A 132 -16.89 -10.16 -1.48
N GLN A 133 -17.80 -9.68 -2.32
CA GLN A 133 -19.08 -10.36 -2.53
C GLN A 133 -18.88 -11.73 -3.21
N MET A 134 -18.03 -11.80 -4.24
CA MET A 134 -17.73 -13.05 -4.92
C MET A 134 -17.06 -14.06 -3.98
N MET A 135 -16.19 -13.60 -3.07
CA MET A 135 -15.53 -14.47 -2.10
C MET A 135 -16.52 -15.08 -1.11
N LYS A 136 -17.53 -14.31 -0.66
CA LYS A 136 -18.61 -14.84 0.20
C LYS A 136 -19.42 -15.95 -0.49
N ASP A 137 -19.57 -15.84 -1.81
CA ASP A 137 -20.37 -16.81 -2.60
C ASP A 137 -19.56 -18.05 -2.99
N GLU A 138 -18.28 -17.89 -3.29
CA GLU A 138 -17.43 -18.94 -3.88
C GLU A 138 -16.48 -19.62 -2.87
N GLY A 139 -16.00 -18.88 -1.86
CA GLY A 139 -15.07 -19.37 -0.84
C GLY A 139 -13.65 -19.68 -1.35
N ASP A 140 -13.32 -19.35 -2.60
CA ASP A 140 -12.04 -19.68 -3.23
C ASP A 140 -11.54 -18.50 -4.09
N TRP A 141 -10.35 -17.98 -3.75
CA TRP A 141 -9.76 -16.83 -4.43
C TRP A 141 -9.41 -17.07 -5.90
N ASP A 142 -9.06 -18.30 -6.30
CA ASP A 142 -8.76 -18.60 -7.72
C ASP A 142 -10.02 -18.61 -8.57
N VAL A 143 -11.13 -19.08 -8.01
CA VAL A 143 -12.45 -19.02 -8.66
C VAL A 143 -12.91 -17.57 -8.77
N VAL A 144 -12.79 -16.80 -7.70
CA VAL A 144 -13.14 -15.39 -7.63
C VAL A 144 -12.33 -14.59 -8.64
N ALA A 145 -11.03 -14.79 -8.71
CA ALA A 145 -10.17 -14.10 -9.66
C ALA A 145 -10.58 -14.35 -11.11
N LYS A 146 -10.82 -15.61 -11.50
CA LYS A 146 -11.27 -15.96 -12.85
C LYS A 146 -12.62 -15.33 -13.21
N LYS A 147 -13.57 -15.30 -12.24
CA LYS A 147 -14.87 -14.63 -12.42
C LYS A 147 -14.71 -13.14 -12.60
N MET A 148 -13.87 -12.51 -11.78
CA MET A 148 -13.60 -11.09 -11.84
C MET A 148 -12.92 -10.69 -13.14
N GLU A 149 -11.92 -11.44 -13.60
CA GLU A 149 -11.27 -11.23 -14.91
C GLU A 149 -12.30 -11.31 -16.06
N LYS A 150 -13.22 -12.29 -16.00
CA LYS A 150 -14.31 -12.42 -16.98
C LYS A 150 -15.27 -11.25 -16.93
N TYR A 151 -15.66 -10.81 -15.73
CA TYR A 151 -16.51 -9.64 -15.51
C TYR A 151 -15.89 -8.39 -16.10
N ILE A 152 -14.63 -8.14 -15.79
CA ILE A 152 -13.88 -6.99 -16.27
C ILE A 152 -13.76 -7.02 -17.80
N LYS A 153 -13.36 -8.16 -18.40
CA LYS A 153 -13.30 -8.33 -19.87
C LYS A 153 -14.65 -8.08 -20.51
N GLY A 154 -15.74 -8.45 -19.85
CA GLY A 154 -17.12 -8.18 -20.32
C GLY A 154 -17.50 -6.70 -20.26
N CYS A 155 -17.09 -5.99 -19.22
CA CYS A 155 -17.35 -4.55 -19.05
C CYS A 155 -16.57 -3.69 -20.08
N PHE A 156 -15.45 -4.17 -20.57
CA PHE A 156 -14.59 -3.45 -21.50
C PHE A 156 -14.78 -3.84 -22.97
N ASN A 157 -15.81 -4.58 -23.31
CA ASN A 157 -16.21 -4.72 -24.70
C ASN A 157 -16.72 -3.37 -25.20
N TYR A 158 -16.03 -2.77 -26.18
CA TYR A 158 -16.19 -1.39 -26.66
C TYR A 158 -17.63 -0.97 -27.04
N ASP A 159 -18.51 -1.92 -27.27
CA ASP A 159 -19.90 -1.73 -27.62
C ASP A 159 -20.87 -1.72 -26.43
N SER A 160 -20.34 -1.85 -25.20
CA SER A 160 -21.17 -1.88 -24.00
C SER A 160 -21.52 -0.47 -23.52
N PRO A 161 -22.83 -0.11 -23.41
CA PRO A 161 -23.25 1.16 -22.85
C PRO A 161 -22.91 1.33 -21.35
N LEU A 162 -22.45 0.27 -20.67
CA LEU A 162 -22.04 0.26 -19.26
C LEU A 162 -20.78 1.10 -18.97
N ILE A 163 -20.00 1.47 -19.99
CA ILE A 163 -18.85 2.38 -19.85
C ILE A 163 -19.29 3.82 -19.49
N ARG A 164 -20.58 4.14 -19.64
CA ARG A 164 -21.12 5.49 -19.40
C ARG A 164 -21.82 5.64 -18.06
N ASP A 165 -21.93 4.57 -17.27
CA ASP A 165 -22.59 4.64 -15.97
C ASP A 165 -21.63 5.22 -14.93
N ASP A 166 -22.09 6.27 -14.21
CA ASP A 166 -21.30 6.99 -13.20
C ASP A 166 -20.77 6.07 -12.08
N ALA A 167 -21.39 4.91 -11.86
CA ALA A 167 -20.91 3.88 -10.95
C ALA A 167 -19.60 3.20 -11.41
N LEU A 168 -19.34 3.15 -12.72
CA LEU A 168 -18.12 2.64 -13.33
C LEU A 168 -17.12 3.75 -13.68
N GLY A 169 -17.52 5.01 -13.53
CA GLY A 169 -16.73 6.18 -13.93
C GLY A 169 -15.35 6.23 -13.26
N TYR A 170 -15.25 5.80 -12.01
CA TYR A 170 -13.97 5.67 -11.30
C TYR A 170 -13.04 4.61 -11.95
N TRP A 171 -13.61 3.53 -12.41
CA TRP A 171 -12.91 2.46 -13.10
C TRP A 171 -12.40 2.88 -14.47
N ALA A 172 -13.23 3.57 -15.16
CA ALA A 172 -12.91 4.11 -16.47
C ALA A 172 -11.76 5.12 -16.38
N ILE A 173 -11.67 5.87 -15.28
CA ILE A 173 -10.64 6.88 -15.02
C ILE A 173 -9.30 6.24 -14.65
N ASP A 174 -9.29 5.12 -13.94
CA ASP A 174 -8.09 4.38 -13.54
C ASP A 174 -7.64 3.34 -14.57
N SER A 175 -8.47 3.10 -15.59
CA SER A 175 -8.13 2.14 -16.62
C SER A 175 -7.08 2.70 -17.58
N PRO A 176 -6.08 1.89 -17.98
CA PRO A 176 -5.20 2.19 -19.11
C PRO A 176 -5.94 2.62 -20.38
N LEU A 177 -7.25 2.36 -20.45
CA LEU A 177 -8.13 2.78 -21.52
C LEU A 177 -8.21 4.28 -21.74
N TYR A 178 -8.20 5.06 -20.65
CA TYR A 178 -8.33 6.51 -20.69
C TYR A 178 -6.99 7.21 -20.81
N PHE A 179 -5.97 6.67 -20.13
CA PHE A 179 -4.65 7.31 -20.08
C PHE A 179 -3.71 6.79 -21.16
N GLN A 180 -3.91 5.58 -21.66
CA GLN A 180 -3.04 4.90 -22.61
C GLN A 180 -1.56 5.11 -22.27
N PRO A 181 -1.10 4.74 -21.06
CA PRO A 181 0.31 4.84 -20.73
C PRO A 181 1.12 3.89 -21.63
N ASP A 182 2.41 4.16 -21.80
CA ASP A 182 3.29 3.25 -22.53
C ASP A 182 3.49 1.93 -21.77
N PHE A 183 3.39 1.96 -20.44
CA PHE A 183 3.48 0.77 -19.57
C PHE A 183 2.78 0.97 -18.24
N VAL A 184 2.62 -0.13 -17.51
CA VAL A 184 1.97 -0.17 -16.19
C VAL A 184 2.87 -0.86 -15.18
N VAL A 185 2.95 -0.33 -13.98
CA VAL A 185 3.67 -0.95 -12.85
C VAL A 185 2.70 -1.20 -11.71
N SER A 186 2.66 -2.42 -11.22
CA SER A 186 1.81 -2.85 -10.11
C SER A 186 2.66 -3.30 -8.92
N CYS A 187 2.18 -3.11 -7.72
CA CYS A 187 2.90 -3.50 -6.51
C CYS A 187 2.75 -4.98 -6.11
N SER A 188 1.94 -5.76 -6.83
CA SER A 188 1.73 -7.19 -6.61
C SER A 188 1.22 -7.89 -7.86
N GLU A 189 1.47 -9.19 -7.96
CA GLU A 189 0.90 -10.05 -9.01
C GLU A 189 -0.63 -10.07 -8.94
N TRP A 190 -1.17 -10.10 -7.71
CA TRP A 190 -2.61 -10.03 -7.51
C TRP A 190 -3.24 -8.78 -8.11
N SER A 191 -2.67 -7.61 -7.82
CA SER A 191 -3.16 -6.35 -8.38
C SER A 191 -2.98 -6.30 -9.89
N ASN A 192 -1.85 -6.79 -10.39
CA ASN A 192 -1.54 -6.80 -11.82
C ASN A 192 -2.57 -7.56 -12.64
N ARG A 193 -3.12 -8.66 -12.13
CA ARG A 193 -4.17 -9.46 -12.81
C ARG A 193 -5.38 -8.64 -13.22
N PHE A 194 -5.70 -7.57 -12.49
CA PHE A 194 -6.90 -6.75 -12.73
C PHE A 194 -6.60 -5.41 -13.40
N ILE A 195 -5.35 -5.04 -13.58
CA ILE A 195 -4.91 -3.79 -14.20
C ILE A 195 -4.61 -3.99 -15.68
N ASP A 196 -4.08 -5.14 -16.04
CA ASP A 196 -3.71 -5.47 -17.44
C ASP A 196 -4.91 -5.99 -18.25
N TYR A 197 -5.93 -5.14 -18.41
CA TYR A 197 -7.15 -5.54 -19.12
C TYR A 197 -7.02 -5.71 -20.62
N LYS A 198 -6.06 -5.06 -21.22
CA LYS A 198 -6.03 -4.94 -22.66
C LYS A 198 -4.95 -5.74 -23.33
N GLN A 199 -4.07 -6.39 -22.59
CA GLN A 199 -2.99 -7.19 -23.14
C GLN A 199 -2.16 -6.44 -24.23
N ARG A 200 -2.23 -5.11 -24.25
CA ARG A 200 -1.55 -4.25 -25.21
C ARG A 200 -0.59 -3.27 -24.57
N THR A 201 -0.76 -2.99 -23.28
CA THR A 201 0.15 -2.14 -22.53
C THR A 201 1.09 -3.05 -21.75
N PRO A 202 2.41 -2.98 -22.00
CA PRO A 202 3.37 -3.75 -21.24
C PRO A 202 3.20 -3.48 -19.75
N SER A 203 3.21 -4.52 -18.91
CA SER A 203 3.12 -4.39 -17.47
C SER A 203 4.32 -5.01 -16.77
N PHE A 204 4.66 -4.48 -15.61
CA PHE A 204 5.70 -4.99 -14.74
C PHE A 204 5.20 -5.02 -13.30
N VAL A 205 5.49 -6.10 -12.58
CA VAL A 205 5.25 -6.17 -11.13
C VAL A 205 6.54 -5.80 -10.44
N LEU A 206 6.52 -4.67 -9.72
CA LEU A 206 7.61 -4.23 -8.88
C LEU A 206 7.11 -4.20 -7.44
N HIS A 207 7.55 -5.15 -6.64
CA HIS A 207 7.11 -5.25 -5.25
C HIS A 207 7.68 -4.11 -4.40
N PRO A 208 6.99 -3.73 -3.32
CA PRO A 208 7.54 -2.74 -2.39
C PRO A 208 8.84 -3.21 -1.76
N GLY A 209 9.86 -2.35 -1.81
CA GLY A 209 11.14 -2.60 -1.18
C GLY A 209 11.09 -2.49 0.34
N LEU A 210 12.03 -3.16 1.01
CA LEU A 210 12.19 -3.16 2.46
C LEU A 210 13.25 -2.14 2.87
N THR A 211 12.86 -1.12 3.62
CA THR A 211 13.80 -0.14 4.16
C THR A 211 14.35 -0.62 5.49
N LYS A 212 15.65 -0.93 5.55
CA LYS A 212 16.36 -1.13 6.83
C LYS A 212 16.69 0.24 7.43
N ARG A 213 16.15 0.54 8.60
CA ARG A 213 16.54 1.73 9.37
C ARG A 213 17.45 1.38 10.53
N PRO A 214 18.47 2.21 10.85
CA PRO A 214 19.36 1.97 11.98
C PRO A 214 18.58 2.04 13.30
N LEU A 215 18.88 1.09 14.19
CA LEU A 215 18.27 0.96 15.51
C LEU A 215 18.72 2.09 16.44
N ASN A 216 17.82 3.01 16.74
CA ASN A 216 17.95 3.93 17.88
C ASN A 216 16.73 3.68 18.78
N LYS A 217 16.92 3.30 20.02
CA LYS A 217 15.86 2.67 20.83
C LYS A 217 15.15 3.68 21.72
N GLU A 218 13.93 4.06 21.38
CA GLU A 218 12.96 4.45 22.40
C GLU A 218 12.44 3.18 23.08
N LYS A 219 12.40 3.18 24.41
CA LYS A 219 11.85 2.03 25.16
C LYS A 219 10.34 2.23 25.33
N LEU A 220 9.58 1.69 24.41
CA LEU A 220 8.15 1.48 24.66
C LEU A 220 7.93 0.28 25.59
N GLU A 221 6.87 0.33 26.38
CA GLU A 221 6.46 -0.83 27.17
C GLU A 221 6.02 -1.97 26.25
N LYS A 222 6.38 -3.21 26.62
CA LYS A 222 5.98 -4.39 25.84
C LYS A 222 4.47 -4.61 25.97
N VAL A 223 3.85 -4.93 24.83
CA VAL A 223 2.44 -5.30 24.73
C VAL A 223 2.28 -6.65 24.04
N ASP A 224 1.19 -7.35 24.36
CA ASP A 224 0.91 -8.65 23.76
C ASP A 224 0.50 -8.51 22.30
N ILE A 225 -0.41 -7.61 21.98
CA ILE A 225 -1.00 -7.48 20.65
C ILE A 225 -0.92 -6.04 20.15
N THR A 226 -0.45 -5.86 18.93
CA THR A 226 -0.46 -4.57 18.24
C THR A 226 -1.29 -4.63 16.96
N MET A 227 -2.04 -3.56 16.68
CA MET A 227 -2.68 -3.27 15.41
C MET A 227 -2.38 -1.84 14.98
N ILE A 228 -2.24 -1.62 13.67
CA ILE A 228 -2.10 -0.28 13.11
C ILE A 228 -3.30 0.08 12.23
N ASN A 229 -3.62 1.37 12.17
CA ASN A 229 -4.58 1.96 11.25
C ASN A 229 -5.98 1.30 11.34
N PRO A 230 -6.71 1.41 12.46
CA PRO A 230 -7.97 0.73 12.73
C PRO A 230 -9.14 1.30 11.89
N MET A 231 -9.08 1.10 10.57
CA MET A 231 -10.16 1.46 9.63
C MET A 231 -11.06 0.26 9.35
N TYR A 232 -12.26 0.51 8.83
CA TYR A 232 -13.20 -0.55 8.46
C TYR A 232 -12.57 -1.61 7.56
N HIS A 233 -11.94 -1.18 6.46
CA HIS A 233 -11.32 -2.11 5.51
C HIS A 233 -10.01 -2.71 6.02
N LYS A 234 -9.43 -2.18 7.07
CA LYS A 234 -8.26 -2.75 7.78
C LYS A 234 -8.67 -3.71 8.91
N GLY A 235 -9.97 -4.02 9.02
CA GLY A 235 -10.46 -5.03 9.95
C GLY A 235 -10.59 -4.57 11.40
N ARG A 236 -10.89 -3.27 11.63
CA ARG A 236 -11.06 -2.74 13.01
C ARG A 236 -12.07 -3.53 13.86
N SER A 237 -13.10 -4.14 13.24
CA SER A 237 -14.08 -4.94 13.94
C SER A 237 -13.45 -6.16 14.62
N TYR A 238 -12.55 -6.87 13.93
CA TYR A 238 -11.84 -8.00 14.50
C TYR A 238 -11.06 -7.59 15.75
N MET A 239 -10.29 -6.49 15.65
CA MET A 239 -9.55 -5.98 16.81
C MET A 239 -10.46 -5.57 17.95
N ALA A 240 -11.59 -4.91 17.65
CA ALA A 240 -12.56 -4.51 18.68
C ALA A 240 -13.17 -5.73 19.37
N ASP A 241 -13.50 -6.78 18.64
CA ASP A 241 -14.04 -8.02 19.21
C ASP A 241 -13.00 -8.73 20.08
N ILE A 242 -11.73 -8.80 19.66
CA ILE A 242 -10.62 -9.37 20.43
C ILE A 242 -10.41 -8.58 21.74
N VAL A 243 -10.45 -7.24 21.68
CA VAL A 243 -10.35 -6.37 22.88
C VAL A 243 -11.54 -6.55 23.81
N ASN A 244 -12.74 -6.78 23.27
CA ASN A 244 -13.96 -6.96 24.02
C ASN A 244 -14.11 -8.36 24.64
N ASP A 245 -13.29 -9.34 24.24
CA ASP A 245 -13.32 -10.66 24.86
C ASP A 245 -12.90 -10.58 26.33
N TYR A 246 -13.84 -10.90 27.21
CA TYR A 246 -13.64 -10.80 28.66
C TYR A 246 -12.78 -11.91 29.27
N ASN A 247 -12.51 -12.98 28.50
CA ASN A 247 -11.73 -14.13 28.98
C ASN A 247 -10.22 -13.84 28.92
N ASN A 248 -9.77 -13.00 27.99
CA ASN A 248 -8.36 -12.70 27.84
C ASN A 248 -7.89 -11.56 28.75
N LYS A 249 -6.59 -11.55 29.05
CA LYS A 249 -5.92 -10.53 29.88
C LYS A 249 -4.78 -9.84 29.13
N TRP A 250 -4.78 -9.89 27.82
CA TRP A 250 -3.73 -9.32 26.99
C TRP A 250 -3.72 -7.79 27.08
N THR A 251 -2.57 -7.25 26.81
CA THR A 251 -2.32 -5.82 26.63
C THR A 251 -2.31 -5.49 25.14
N TYR A 252 -2.82 -4.32 24.79
CA TYR A 252 -3.05 -3.93 23.40
C TYR A 252 -2.44 -2.59 23.08
N ARG A 253 -1.85 -2.48 21.89
CA ARG A 253 -1.41 -1.21 21.31
C ARG A 253 -2.09 -0.98 19.97
N ILE A 254 -2.75 0.17 19.85
CA ILE A 254 -3.45 0.58 18.62
C ILE A 254 -2.80 1.85 18.11
N LEU A 255 -2.18 1.77 16.94
CA LEU A 255 -1.60 2.93 16.28
C LEU A 255 -2.57 3.49 15.24
N LEU A 256 -2.78 4.79 15.28
CA LEU A 256 -3.63 5.48 14.33
C LEU A 256 -2.86 5.83 13.05
N GLY A 257 -3.54 5.79 11.91
CA GLY A 257 -2.92 6.00 10.58
C GLY A 257 -3.03 7.43 10.05
N GLY A 258 -3.26 8.43 10.92
CA GLY A 258 -3.37 9.83 10.49
C GLY A 258 -4.64 10.22 9.75
N TYR A 259 -5.59 9.29 9.56
CA TYR A 259 -6.89 9.56 8.94
C TYR A 259 -7.91 9.97 10.00
N GLY A 260 -8.68 11.05 9.75
CA GLY A 260 -9.66 11.56 10.70
C GLY A 260 -10.75 10.55 11.07
N GLY A 261 -11.22 10.61 12.32
CA GLY A 261 -12.33 9.81 12.84
C GLY A 261 -11.98 8.38 13.28
N GLN A 262 -10.79 7.88 13.03
CA GLN A 262 -10.39 6.50 13.40
C GLN A 262 -10.43 6.26 14.90
N LYS A 263 -9.93 7.23 15.66
CA LYS A 263 -9.83 7.14 17.14
C LYS A 263 -11.20 7.03 17.78
N GLU A 264 -12.06 7.97 17.45
CA GLU A 264 -13.41 8.05 18.01
C GLU A 264 -14.23 6.83 17.63
N GLU A 265 -14.17 6.41 16.38
CA GLU A 265 -14.87 5.23 15.88
C GLU A 265 -14.38 3.95 16.56
N PHE A 266 -13.07 3.74 16.65
CA PHE A 266 -12.53 2.56 17.30
C PHE A 266 -12.81 2.55 18.82
N LEU A 267 -12.55 3.67 19.50
CA LEU A 267 -12.81 3.79 20.95
C LEU A 267 -14.29 3.57 21.29
N SER A 268 -15.22 4.00 20.43
CA SER A 268 -16.65 3.75 20.65
C SER A 268 -17.00 2.26 20.60
N MET A 269 -16.26 1.45 19.84
CA MET A 269 -16.50 0.00 19.73
C MET A 269 -16.00 -0.79 20.97
N ILE A 270 -15.03 -0.24 21.69
CA ILE A 270 -14.39 -0.91 22.84
C ILE A 270 -14.67 -0.23 24.18
N ALA A 271 -15.52 0.81 24.20
CA ALA A 271 -15.75 1.66 25.38
C ALA A 271 -16.16 0.88 26.66
N ASP A 272 -16.90 -0.20 26.49
CA ASP A 272 -17.41 -1.03 27.58
C ASP A 272 -16.50 -2.23 27.90
N SER A 273 -15.38 -2.40 27.21
CA SER A 273 -14.49 -3.54 27.42
C SER A 273 -13.78 -3.50 28.77
N TRP A 274 -13.57 -4.67 29.36
CA TRP A 274 -12.76 -4.82 30.55
C TRP A 274 -11.31 -4.40 30.31
N ALA A 275 -10.77 -4.65 29.12
CA ALA A 275 -9.42 -4.27 28.76
C ALA A 275 -9.20 -2.75 28.87
N VAL A 276 -10.19 -1.94 28.45
CA VAL A 276 -10.14 -0.47 28.59
C VAL A 276 -10.25 -0.06 30.06
N ARG A 277 -11.19 -0.66 30.81
CA ARG A 277 -11.39 -0.36 32.23
C ARG A 277 -10.16 -0.68 33.10
N ASP A 278 -9.44 -1.74 32.71
CA ASP A 278 -8.21 -2.18 33.42
C ASP A 278 -6.96 -1.43 32.94
N GLY A 279 -7.07 -0.48 31.99
CA GLY A 279 -5.93 0.26 31.43
C GLY A 279 -5.00 -0.57 30.55
N ARG A 280 -5.50 -1.67 29.97
CA ARG A 280 -4.72 -2.59 29.11
C ARG A 280 -4.70 -2.20 27.63
N VAL A 281 -5.35 -1.12 27.25
CA VAL A 281 -5.41 -0.62 25.87
C VAL A 281 -4.70 0.71 25.77
N GLU A 282 -3.61 0.73 25.03
CA GLU A 282 -2.87 1.94 24.66
C GLU A 282 -3.25 2.36 23.22
N VAL A 283 -3.67 3.61 23.04
CA VAL A 283 -3.95 4.18 21.70
C VAL A 283 -2.96 5.29 21.43
N ILE A 284 -2.17 5.14 20.37
CA ILE A 284 -1.10 6.07 19.99
C ILE A 284 -1.48 6.78 18.71
N ASP A 285 -1.52 8.10 18.73
CA ASP A 285 -1.84 8.92 17.57
C ASP A 285 -0.69 8.95 16.55
N TYR A 286 0.56 8.94 17.02
CA TYR A 286 1.76 9.03 16.21
C TYR A 286 2.98 8.43 16.92
N VAL A 287 3.83 7.79 16.15
CA VAL A 287 5.18 7.38 16.56
C VAL A 287 6.19 7.89 15.55
N GLU A 288 7.32 8.36 16.02
CA GLU A 288 8.39 8.81 15.14
C GLU A 288 9.02 7.63 14.39
N ARG A 289 9.07 6.47 15.05
CA ARG A 289 9.76 5.27 14.56
C ARG A 289 8.91 4.02 14.80
N MET A 290 8.52 3.38 13.73
CA MET A 290 7.77 2.12 13.80
C MET A 290 8.59 0.96 14.35
N GLU A 291 9.90 0.99 14.19
CA GLU A 291 10.82 -0.02 14.72
C GLU A 291 10.69 -0.17 16.24
N ASP A 292 10.52 0.95 16.97
CA ASP A 292 10.35 0.93 18.43
C ASP A 292 9.04 0.26 18.84
N VAL A 293 8.01 0.37 18.01
CA VAL A 293 6.73 -0.33 18.20
C VAL A 293 6.93 -1.84 18.02
N TRP A 294 7.61 -2.25 16.95
CA TRP A 294 7.82 -3.66 16.68
C TRP A 294 8.69 -4.34 17.76
N ASP A 295 9.75 -3.67 18.22
CA ASP A 295 10.61 -4.17 19.31
C ASP A 295 9.85 -4.38 20.63
N ALA A 296 8.70 -3.71 20.79
CA ALA A 296 7.85 -3.78 21.97
C ALA A 296 6.55 -4.57 21.78
N THR A 297 6.39 -5.26 20.65
CA THR A 297 5.20 -6.04 20.26
C THR A 297 5.49 -7.53 20.35
N LYS A 298 4.55 -8.32 20.96
CA LYS A 298 4.64 -9.78 20.97
C LYS A 298 3.98 -10.39 19.74
N LEU A 299 2.80 -9.91 19.33
CA LEU A 299 2.07 -10.36 18.14
C LEU A 299 1.51 -9.15 17.39
N PHE A 300 1.70 -9.11 16.10
CA PHE A 300 1.02 -8.14 15.24
C PHE A 300 -0.17 -8.78 14.54
N ILE A 301 -1.36 -8.19 14.68
CA ILE A 301 -2.54 -8.64 13.95
C ILE A 301 -2.85 -7.69 12.80
N PHE A 302 -3.10 -8.26 11.61
CA PHE A 302 -3.35 -7.54 10.38
C PHE A 302 -4.58 -8.09 9.65
N PRO A 303 -5.79 -7.88 10.21
CA PRO A 303 -7.04 -8.42 9.67
C PRO A 303 -7.55 -7.60 8.48
N SER A 304 -6.64 -7.11 7.64
CA SER A 304 -6.98 -6.26 6.51
C SER A 304 -7.71 -7.05 5.42
N ARG A 305 -8.85 -6.53 5.00
CA ARG A 305 -9.70 -7.15 3.96
C ARG A 305 -9.18 -6.91 2.56
N PHE A 306 -8.45 -5.82 2.38
CA PHE A 306 -7.93 -5.39 1.08
C PHE A 306 -6.58 -4.72 1.24
N GLU A 307 -5.62 -5.18 0.47
CA GLU A 307 -4.28 -4.61 0.37
C GLU A 307 -3.79 -4.62 -1.07
N GLY A 308 -2.95 -3.66 -1.41
CA GLY A 308 -2.21 -3.74 -2.66
C GLY A 308 -1.12 -4.78 -2.61
N TYR A 309 -0.40 -4.84 -1.47
CA TYR A 309 0.62 -5.86 -1.20
C TYR A 309 0.58 -6.32 0.26
N GLY A 310 0.57 -5.39 1.24
CA GLY A 310 0.55 -5.75 2.65
C GLY A 310 1.89 -5.55 3.36
N MET A 311 2.65 -4.51 2.98
CA MET A 311 3.96 -4.19 3.61
C MET A 311 3.91 -4.11 5.12
N ALA A 312 2.81 -3.62 5.69
CA ALA A 312 2.62 -3.53 7.13
C ALA A 312 2.68 -4.90 7.84
N ALA A 313 2.40 -6.01 7.13
CA ALA A 313 2.56 -7.35 7.67
C ALA A 313 4.02 -7.85 7.62
N VAL A 314 4.84 -7.32 6.72
CA VAL A 314 6.26 -7.72 6.57
C VAL A 314 7.18 -6.96 7.53
N GLU A 315 6.89 -5.68 7.79
CA GLU A 315 7.73 -4.85 8.65
C GLU A 315 7.95 -5.44 10.06
N PRO A 316 6.93 -5.95 10.78
CA PRO A 316 7.13 -6.61 12.08
C PRO A 316 8.03 -7.85 12.01
N MET A 317 7.99 -8.61 10.91
CA MET A 317 8.83 -9.80 10.72
C MET A 317 10.33 -9.47 10.75
N MET A 318 10.72 -8.26 10.31
CA MET A 318 12.10 -7.78 10.41
C MET A 318 12.61 -7.70 11.85
N HIS A 319 11.69 -7.58 12.82
CA HIS A 319 11.92 -7.49 14.26
C HIS A 319 11.64 -8.81 15.00
N GLY A 320 11.37 -9.88 14.26
CA GLY A 320 11.03 -11.18 14.82
C GLY A 320 9.70 -11.18 15.56
N VAL A 321 8.76 -10.37 15.12
CA VAL A 321 7.38 -10.37 15.62
C VAL A 321 6.54 -11.30 14.75
N PRO A 322 5.94 -12.36 15.31
CA PRO A 322 4.94 -13.15 14.61
C PRO A 322 3.79 -12.29 14.12
N VAL A 323 3.24 -12.63 12.96
CA VAL A 323 2.20 -11.85 12.31
C VAL A 323 1.00 -12.74 12.01
N MET A 324 -0.19 -12.28 12.36
CA MET A 324 -1.46 -12.95 12.08
C MET A 324 -2.26 -12.10 11.09
N VAL A 325 -2.59 -12.68 9.95
CA VAL A 325 -3.17 -11.94 8.82
C VAL A 325 -4.46 -12.59 8.34
N GLN A 326 -5.33 -11.79 7.72
CA GLN A 326 -6.45 -12.33 6.98
C GLN A 326 -5.98 -12.91 5.65
N ASP A 327 -6.59 -14.01 5.21
CA ASP A 327 -6.33 -14.66 3.94
C ASP A 327 -6.78 -13.76 2.78
N TYR A 328 -5.84 -12.97 2.27
CA TYR A 328 -6.02 -12.16 1.07
C TYR A 328 -4.83 -12.34 0.13
N PRO A 329 -5.05 -12.55 -1.19
CA PRO A 329 -3.99 -13.00 -2.09
C PRO A 329 -2.73 -12.13 -2.12
N SER A 330 -2.86 -10.80 -2.13
CA SER A 330 -1.67 -9.93 -2.08
C SER A 330 -0.95 -9.96 -0.73
N ILE A 331 -1.68 -10.22 0.37
CA ILE A 331 -1.07 -10.42 1.68
C ILE A 331 -0.30 -11.75 1.70
N ARG A 332 -0.89 -12.85 1.16
CA ARG A 332 -0.17 -14.12 0.99
C ARG A 332 1.11 -13.97 0.16
N GLU A 333 1.03 -13.16 -0.91
CA GLU A 333 2.18 -12.84 -1.74
C GLU A 333 3.28 -12.12 -0.95
N ALA A 334 2.92 -11.27 0.01
CA ALA A 334 3.87 -10.58 0.87
C ALA A 334 4.46 -11.48 1.96
N VAL A 335 3.63 -12.21 2.70
CA VAL A 335 4.05 -12.93 3.90
C VAL A 335 4.51 -14.37 3.62
N GLY A 336 4.05 -15.00 2.52
CA GLY A 336 4.33 -16.42 2.23
C GLY A 336 3.76 -17.34 3.31
N ASP A 337 4.59 -18.25 3.80
CA ASP A 337 4.31 -19.20 4.89
C ASP A 337 4.77 -18.67 6.27
N ALA A 338 5.21 -17.43 6.35
CA ALA A 338 5.79 -16.84 7.56
C ALA A 338 4.78 -16.13 8.47
N ALA A 339 3.49 -16.20 8.16
CA ALA A 339 2.42 -15.64 8.97
C ALA A 339 1.35 -16.69 9.29
N ILE A 340 0.64 -16.46 10.38
CA ILE A 340 -0.58 -17.18 10.70
C ILE A 340 -1.69 -16.63 9.82
N ILE A 341 -2.24 -17.46 8.93
CA ILE A 341 -3.22 -17.04 7.93
C ILE A 341 -4.61 -17.45 8.36
N MET A 342 -5.43 -16.49 8.72
CA MET A 342 -6.84 -16.70 9.07
C MET A 342 -7.72 -16.73 7.83
N PRO A 343 -8.67 -17.67 7.70
CA PRO A 343 -9.58 -17.70 6.56
C PRO A 343 -10.31 -16.38 6.36
N TYR A 344 -10.58 -16.04 5.10
CA TYR A 344 -11.23 -14.76 4.79
C TYR A 344 -12.66 -14.72 5.31
N GLY A 345 -12.97 -13.73 6.14
CA GLY A 345 -14.30 -13.57 6.74
C GLY A 345 -14.58 -14.47 7.93
N GLU A 346 -13.56 -15.15 8.47
CA GLU A 346 -13.65 -15.96 9.70
C GLU A 346 -14.16 -15.16 10.90
N ASP A 347 -14.78 -15.85 11.86
CA ASP A 347 -15.26 -15.23 13.09
C ASP A 347 -14.08 -14.71 13.93
N SER A 348 -14.28 -13.60 14.62
CA SER A 348 -13.30 -13.05 15.55
C SER A 348 -12.95 -14.00 16.69
N LYS A 349 -13.84 -14.93 17.04
CA LYS A 349 -13.61 -15.99 18.03
C LYS A 349 -12.47 -16.92 17.63
N GLU A 350 -12.41 -17.32 16.35
CA GLU A 350 -11.32 -18.15 15.82
C GLU A 350 -9.96 -17.42 15.93
N TRP A 351 -9.96 -16.11 15.76
CA TRP A 351 -8.76 -15.29 15.98
C TRP A 351 -8.30 -15.35 17.44
N VAL A 352 -9.23 -15.25 18.40
CA VAL A 352 -8.92 -15.34 19.83
C VAL A 352 -8.35 -16.71 20.17
N GLU A 353 -8.99 -17.78 19.75
CA GLU A 353 -8.56 -19.17 19.99
C GLU A 353 -7.15 -19.40 19.42
N THR A 354 -6.88 -18.97 18.20
CA THR A 354 -5.55 -19.10 17.56
C THR A 354 -4.48 -18.27 18.28
N ILE A 355 -4.81 -17.08 18.79
CA ILE A 355 -3.87 -16.29 19.60
C ILE A 355 -3.56 -17.00 20.93
N GLU A 356 -4.57 -17.59 21.58
CA GLU A 356 -4.38 -18.36 22.81
C GLU A 356 -3.44 -19.55 22.56
N GLU A 357 -3.68 -20.34 21.52
CA GLU A 357 -2.84 -21.46 21.14
C GLU A 357 -1.39 -21.02 20.91
N LEU A 358 -1.17 -19.98 20.09
CA LEU A 358 0.16 -19.44 19.83
C LEU A 358 0.88 -18.98 21.10
N PHE A 359 0.18 -18.38 22.03
CA PHE A 359 0.80 -17.87 23.26
C PHE A 359 1.10 -18.97 24.29
N PHE A 360 0.47 -20.14 24.15
CA PHE A 360 0.74 -21.33 24.95
C PHE A 360 1.87 -22.18 24.39
N ASP A 361 2.16 -22.10 23.09
CA ASP A 361 3.18 -22.90 22.41
C ASP A 361 4.42 -22.08 22.10
N ASP A 362 5.39 -22.10 23.00
CA ASP A 362 6.66 -21.38 22.84
C ASP A 362 7.47 -21.86 21.60
N GLU A 363 7.29 -23.12 21.19
CA GLU A 363 7.99 -23.72 20.06
C GLU A 363 7.39 -23.22 18.74
N GLU A 364 6.08 -23.21 18.62
CA GLU A 364 5.36 -22.64 17.48
C GLU A 364 5.61 -21.13 17.36
N TYR A 365 5.56 -20.41 18.50
CA TYR A 365 5.89 -18.99 18.52
C TYR A 365 7.30 -18.71 18.01
N ALA A 366 8.29 -19.49 18.40
CA ALA A 366 9.68 -19.35 17.96
C ALA A 366 9.82 -19.69 16.46
N ASP A 367 9.08 -20.68 15.95
CA ASP A 367 9.06 -21.07 14.54
C ASP A 367 8.54 -19.92 13.65
N PHE A 368 7.44 -19.28 14.03
CA PHE A 368 6.95 -18.11 13.27
C PHE A 368 7.94 -16.93 13.26
N LYS A 369 8.69 -16.71 14.33
CA LYS A 369 9.76 -15.70 14.33
C LYS A 369 10.87 -16.04 13.32
N GLU A 370 11.30 -17.29 13.29
CA GLU A 370 12.35 -17.74 12.37
C GLU A 370 11.89 -17.71 10.92
N LYS A 371 10.65 -18.17 10.65
CA LYS A 371 10.01 -18.04 9.33
C LYS A 371 9.93 -16.57 8.89
N GLY A 372 9.60 -15.67 9.80
CA GLY A 372 9.57 -14.23 9.53
C GLY A 372 10.92 -13.69 9.06
N TYR A 373 12.00 -13.99 9.77
CA TYR A 373 13.36 -13.58 9.37
C TYR A 373 13.76 -14.16 8.01
N LYS A 374 13.46 -15.43 7.78
CA LYS A 374 13.72 -16.09 6.50
C LYS A 374 12.95 -15.43 5.37
N ARG A 375 11.67 -15.10 5.59
CA ARG A 375 10.85 -14.41 4.60
C ARG A 375 11.41 -13.04 4.25
N VAL A 376 11.81 -12.25 5.23
CA VAL A 376 12.45 -10.95 5.02
C VAL A 376 13.71 -11.08 4.16
N SER A 377 14.55 -12.08 4.42
CA SER A 377 15.75 -12.34 3.59
C SER A 377 15.37 -12.62 2.13
N GLN A 378 14.38 -13.48 1.90
CA GLN A 378 13.88 -13.79 0.54
C GLN A 378 13.36 -12.54 -0.19
N LEU A 379 12.66 -11.64 0.53
CA LEU A 379 12.13 -10.42 -0.05
C LEU A 379 13.24 -9.42 -0.41
N LEU A 380 14.30 -9.33 0.38
CA LEU A 380 15.48 -8.51 0.09
C LEU A 380 16.25 -9.03 -1.13
N ASP A 381 16.42 -10.36 -1.25
CA ASP A 381 17.06 -10.97 -2.40
C ASP A 381 16.24 -10.70 -3.68
N ARG A 382 14.91 -10.84 -3.59
CA ARG A 382 13.99 -10.55 -4.69
C ARG A 382 14.06 -9.07 -5.12
N GLU A 383 14.11 -8.14 -4.17
CA GLU A 383 14.16 -6.70 -4.46
C GLU A 383 15.34 -6.35 -5.37
N HIS A 384 16.52 -6.91 -5.10
CA HIS A 384 17.71 -6.69 -5.95
C HIS A 384 17.53 -7.21 -7.38
N GLU A 385 16.92 -8.37 -7.53
CA GLU A 385 16.65 -8.95 -8.85
C GLU A 385 15.58 -8.15 -9.61
N GLU A 386 14.49 -7.80 -8.96
CA GLU A 386 13.36 -7.08 -9.57
C GLU A 386 13.76 -5.68 -10.05
N ILE A 387 14.59 -4.95 -9.30
CA ILE A 387 15.07 -3.64 -9.74
C ILE A 387 15.90 -3.76 -11.01
N SER A 388 16.77 -4.75 -11.11
CA SER A 388 17.56 -4.99 -12.32
C SER A 388 16.66 -5.34 -13.50
N GLN A 389 15.69 -6.21 -13.31
CA GLN A 389 14.70 -6.58 -14.34
C GLN A 389 13.81 -5.39 -14.74
N PHE A 390 13.46 -4.53 -13.80
CA PHE A 390 12.68 -3.33 -14.07
C PHE A 390 13.45 -2.31 -14.92
N ILE A 391 14.73 -2.13 -14.65
CA ILE A 391 15.62 -1.29 -15.47
C ILE A 391 15.67 -1.82 -16.92
N GLU A 392 15.92 -3.12 -17.11
CA GLU A 392 15.90 -3.75 -18.43
C GLU A 392 14.54 -3.62 -19.14
N PHE A 393 13.44 -3.75 -18.37
CA PHE A 393 12.10 -3.57 -18.90
C PHE A 393 11.90 -2.15 -19.44
N MET A 394 12.28 -1.13 -18.69
CA MET A 394 12.19 0.26 -19.13
C MET A 394 13.08 0.54 -20.35
N GLU A 395 14.30 -0.01 -20.39
CA GLU A 395 15.20 0.15 -21.55
C GLU A 395 14.64 -0.44 -22.85
N LYS A 396 13.89 -1.54 -22.77
CA LYS A 396 13.23 -2.16 -23.93
C LYS A 396 12.03 -1.36 -24.47
N LEU A 397 11.54 -0.37 -23.70
CA LEU A 397 10.46 0.53 -24.14
C LEU A 397 10.95 1.73 -24.96
N THR A 398 12.25 1.98 -24.97
CA THR A 398 12.87 3.14 -25.68
C THR A 398 12.87 3.00 -27.21
#